data_20f87232a378b9b509b12f3692f0f9cc
#
_entry.id   20f87232a378b9b509b12f3692f0f9cc
#
_cell.length_a   1.000
_cell.length_b   1.000
_cell.length_c   1.000
_cell.angle_alpha   90.00
_cell.angle_beta   90.00
_cell.angle_gamma   90.00
#
_symmetry.space_group_name_H-M   'P 1'
#
loop_
_entity.id
_entity.type
_entity.pdbx_description
1 polymer ?
#
loop_
_entity_poly.entity_id
_entity_poly.type
_entity_poly.pdbx_seq_one_letter_code
_entity_poly.pdbx_strand_id
1 'polypeptide(L)'
;MVCVNPDISVVHGGKLILCAGALAEYYQKIGGEVRYHGKPYPNVYQSVVEMFTTKDLKRTLAIGDSLITDIKGGNTFGIDTALVMTGLFEQEFGRDFDPELEMPKLTKVCLQKGVQPTYLVPQFQW
;
A
#
# COMPACT_ATOMS: atom_id res chain seq x y z
N MET A 1 -14.65 12.66 11.67
CA MET A 1 -14.07 12.93 10.34
C MET A 1 -14.18 11.67 9.47
N VAL A 2 -14.40 11.81 8.15
CA VAL A 2 -14.28 10.69 7.20
C VAL A 2 -13.01 10.93 6.38
N CYS A 3 -12.11 9.95 6.36
CA CYS A 3 -10.88 9.97 5.58
C CYS A 3 -10.98 8.93 4.45
N VAL A 4 -11.11 9.40 3.20
CA VAL A 4 -11.28 8.53 2.03
C VAL A 4 -9.96 8.21 1.32
N ASN A 5 -8.87 8.86 1.73
CA ASN A 5 -7.51 8.55 1.31
C ASN A 5 -6.59 8.46 2.53
N PRO A 6 -6.39 7.26 3.09
CA PRO A 6 -5.55 7.05 4.27
C PRO A 6 -4.05 7.19 4.04
N ASP A 7 -3.59 7.40 2.82
CA ASP A 7 -2.17 7.62 2.53
C ASP A 7 -1.65 8.81 3.34
N ILE A 8 -0.52 8.60 4.02
CA ILE A 8 0.13 9.66 4.82
C ILE A 8 0.83 10.66 3.90
N SER A 9 1.44 10.16 2.84
CA SER A 9 2.20 10.96 1.90
C SER A 9 2.21 10.32 0.51
N VAL A 10 2.52 11.12 -0.49
CA VAL A 10 2.68 10.72 -1.89
C VAL A 10 3.91 11.42 -2.49
N VAL A 11 4.55 10.79 -3.45
CA VAL A 11 5.63 11.41 -4.24
C VAL A 11 5.02 12.10 -5.45
N HIS A 12 5.18 13.41 -5.54
CA HIS A 12 4.74 14.20 -6.69
C HIS A 12 5.83 15.18 -7.13
N GLY A 13 6.24 15.11 -8.39
CA GLY A 13 7.35 15.92 -8.91
C GLY A 13 8.67 15.70 -8.16
N GLY A 14 8.94 14.48 -7.68
CA GLY A 14 10.14 14.14 -6.90
C GLY A 14 10.13 14.65 -5.45
N LYS A 15 9.01 15.22 -4.97
CA LYS A 15 8.85 15.71 -3.60
C LYS A 15 7.81 14.89 -2.85
N LEU A 16 8.07 14.66 -1.56
CA LEU A 16 7.10 14.05 -0.66
C LEU A 16 6.07 15.09 -0.22
N ILE A 17 4.79 14.80 -0.48
CA ILE A 17 3.66 15.69 -0.13
C ILE A 17 2.75 14.94 0.84
N LEU A 18 2.33 15.61 1.92
CA LEU A 18 1.39 15.04 2.88
C LEU A 18 -0.01 14.90 2.26
N CYS A 19 -0.66 13.78 2.57
CA CYS A 19 -2.01 13.45 2.13
C CYS A 19 -3.04 13.55 3.26
N ALA A 20 -4.29 13.23 2.94
CA ALA A 20 -5.40 13.30 3.89
C ALA A 20 -5.23 12.38 5.10
N GLY A 21 -4.53 11.25 4.95
CA GLY A 21 -4.20 10.35 6.05
C GLY A 21 -3.39 11.02 7.16
N ALA A 22 -2.44 11.89 6.81
CA ALA A 22 -1.67 12.65 7.81
C ALA A 22 -2.55 13.59 8.64
N LEU A 23 -3.53 14.24 7.98
CA LEU A 23 -4.50 15.09 8.69
C LEU A 23 -5.43 14.28 9.59
N ALA A 24 -5.85 13.10 9.12
CA ALA A 24 -6.69 12.18 9.88
C ALA A 24 -5.97 11.66 11.13
N GLU A 25 -4.69 11.26 11.00
CA GLU A 25 -3.88 10.86 12.16
C GLU A 25 -3.70 12.00 13.17
N TYR A 26 -3.45 13.21 12.69
CA TYR A 26 -3.34 14.37 13.59
C TYR A 26 -4.66 14.62 14.31
N TYR A 27 -5.80 14.55 13.60
CA TYR A 27 -7.12 14.72 14.21
C TYR A 27 -7.41 13.66 15.27
N GLN A 28 -7.02 12.40 15.07
CA GLN A 28 -7.11 11.36 16.10
C GLN A 28 -6.22 11.66 17.32
N LYS A 29 -4.99 12.15 17.10
CA LYS A 29 -4.06 12.48 18.22
C LYS A 29 -4.61 13.57 19.13
N ILE A 30 -5.45 14.46 18.63
CA ILE A 30 -6.12 15.50 19.44
C ILE A 30 -7.51 15.08 19.97
N GLY A 31 -7.84 13.77 19.90
CA GLY A 31 -9.07 13.20 20.46
C GLY A 31 -10.25 13.12 19.48
N GLY A 32 -10.05 13.38 18.20
CA GLY A 32 -11.10 13.29 17.20
C GLY A 32 -11.37 11.85 16.73
N GLU A 33 -12.62 11.55 16.35
CA GLU A 33 -12.98 10.28 15.74
C GLU A 33 -12.81 10.33 14.22
N VAL A 34 -12.14 9.30 13.65
CA VAL A 34 -11.94 9.15 12.20
C VAL A 34 -12.50 7.81 11.72
N ARG A 35 -13.29 7.87 10.65
CA ARG A 35 -13.68 6.69 9.86
C ARG A 35 -12.84 6.67 8.59
N TYR A 36 -12.06 5.61 8.43
CA TYR A 36 -11.19 5.45 7.27
C TYR A 36 -11.85 4.65 6.17
N HIS A 37 -11.68 5.11 4.92
CA HIS A 37 -12.00 4.42 3.68
C HIS A 37 -10.79 4.49 2.76
N GLY A 38 -10.63 3.49 1.89
CA GLY A 38 -9.44 3.37 1.04
C GLY A 38 -8.43 2.37 1.61
N LYS A 39 -7.32 2.18 0.91
CA LYS A 39 -6.24 1.26 1.31
C LYS A 39 -5.60 1.70 2.64
N PRO A 40 -5.29 0.79 3.56
CA PRO A 40 -5.37 -0.67 3.53
C PRO A 40 -6.70 -1.26 4.04
N TYR A 41 -7.74 -0.47 4.22
CA TYR A 41 -8.99 -0.90 4.84
C TYR A 41 -9.82 -1.80 3.92
N PRO A 42 -10.42 -2.91 4.44
CA PRO A 42 -11.05 -3.94 3.61
C PRO A 42 -12.26 -3.48 2.80
N ASN A 43 -12.96 -2.44 3.25
CA ASN A 43 -14.15 -1.92 2.58
C ASN A 43 -13.91 -1.47 1.13
N VAL A 44 -12.74 -0.92 0.81
CA VAL A 44 -12.43 -0.54 -0.58
C VAL A 44 -12.27 -1.78 -1.48
N TYR A 45 -11.62 -2.82 -0.98
CA TYR A 45 -11.44 -4.08 -1.71
C TYR A 45 -12.76 -4.81 -1.91
N GLN A 46 -13.61 -4.84 -0.88
CA GLN A 46 -14.95 -5.40 -0.95
C GLN A 46 -15.78 -4.72 -2.05
N SER A 47 -15.79 -3.39 -2.07
CA SER A 47 -16.53 -2.62 -3.08
C SER A 47 -16.05 -2.92 -4.50
N VAL A 48 -14.73 -3.08 -4.70
CA VAL A 48 -14.17 -3.40 -6.01
C VAL A 48 -14.56 -4.83 -6.45
N VAL A 49 -14.47 -5.82 -5.55
CA VAL A 49 -14.83 -7.21 -5.86
C VAL A 49 -16.33 -7.34 -6.18
N GLU A 50 -17.20 -6.57 -5.52
CA GLU A 50 -18.63 -6.54 -5.81
C GLU A 50 -18.96 -6.07 -7.24
N MET A 51 -18.08 -5.29 -7.86
CA MET A 51 -18.21 -4.83 -9.25
C MET A 51 -17.82 -5.89 -10.27
N PHE A 52 -17.11 -6.95 -9.88
CA PHE A 52 -16.66 -7.99 -10.79
C PHE A 52 -17.75 -9.05 -11.01
N THR A 53 -17.81 -9.57 -12.24
CA THR A 53 -18.69 -10.69 -12.61
C THR A 53 -18.29 -11.99 -11.90
N THR A 54 -16.99 -12.19 -11.70
CA THR A 54 -16.44 -13.30 -10.91
C THR A 54 -15.92 -12.78 -9.59
N LYS A 55 -16.26 -13.46 -8.50
CA LYS A 55 -15.78 -13.15 -7.14
C LYS A 55 -14.60 -14.04 -6.73
N ASP A 56 -13.88 -14.57 -7.71
CA ASP A 56 -12.72 -15.42 -7.45
C ASP A 56 -11.51 -14.55 -7.06
N LEU A 57 -11.25 -14.50 -5.76
CA LEU A 57 -10.13 -13.73 -5.19
C LEU A 57 -8.76 -14.25 -5.66
N LYS A 58 -8.64 -15.52 -6.05
CA LYS A 58 -7.40 -16.09 -6.59
C LYS A 58 -7.00 -15.52 -7.96
N ARG A 59 -7.91 -14.83 -8.62
CA ARG A 59 -7.69 -14.15 -9.89
C ARG A 59 -7.56 -12.64 -9.75
N THR A 60 -7.43 -12.17 -8.50
CA THR A 60 -7.34 -10.74 -8.17
C THR A 60 -5.95 -10.43 -7.65
N LEU A 61 -5.32 -9.41 -8.19
CA LEU A 61 -4.00 -8.94 -7.82
C LEU A 61 -4.06 -7.46 -7.42
N ALA A 62 -3.61 -7.13 -6.23
CA ALA A 62 -3.39 -5.74 -5.84
C ALA A 62 -1.97 -5.32 -6.25
N ILE A 63 -1.86 -4.20 -6.98
CA ILE A 63 -0.58 -3.67 -7.47
C ILE A 63 -0.37 -2.30 -6.85
N GLY A 64 0.81 -2.07 -6.29
CA GLY A 64 1.16 -0.75 -5.74
C GLY A 64 2.58 -0.70 -5.19
N ASP A 65 3.01 0.49 -4.78
CA ASP A 65 4.38 0.80 -4.36
C ASP A 65 4.53 0.97 -2.84
N SER A 66 3.44 0.87 -2.09
CA SER A 66 3.41 1.07 -0.64
C SER A 66 3.22 -0.23 0.13
N LEU A 67 4.16 -0.57 1.00
CA LEU A 67 4.04 -1.71 1.91
C LEU A 67 2.88 -1.56 2.90
N ILE A 68 2.60 -0.32 3.35
CA ILE A 68 1.63 -0.06 4.44
C ILE A 68 0.20 0.18 3.95
N THR A 69 0.00 0.45 2.66
CA THR A 69 -1.34 0.64 2.09
C THR A 69 -1.68 -0.44 1.08
N ASP A 70 -0.89 -0.57 0.00
CA ASP A 70 -1.19 -1.52 -1.08
C ASP A 70 -0.99 -2.96 -0.65
N ILE A 71 0.22 -3.29 -0.17
CA ILE A 71 0.57 -4.66 0.19
C ILE A 71 -0.19 -5.09 1.44
N LYS A 72 -0.22 -4.24 2.47
CA LYS A 72 -0.98 -4.51 3.69
C LYS A 72 -2.46 -4.72 3.42
N GLY A 73 -3.04 -3.89 2.56
CA GLY A 73 -4.45 -3.99 2.19
C GLY A 73 -4.77 -5.28 1.46
N GLY A 74 -3.98 -5.65 0.44
CA GLY A 74 -4.13 -6.90 -0.29
C GLY A 74 -3.96 -8.12 0.62
N ASN A 75 -2.92 -8.13 1.48
CA ASN A 75 -2.70 -9.21 2.46
C ASN A 75 -3.88 -9.33 3.44
N THR A 76 -4.36 -8.21 3.98
CA THR A 76 -5.50 -8.20 4.93
C THR A 76 -6.79 -8.70 4.26
N PHE A 77 -6.99 -8.36 2.99
CA PHE A 77 -8.15 -8.80 2.23
C PHE A 77 -8.05 -10.23 1.71
N GLY A 78 -6.84 -10.82 1.68
CA GLY A 78 -6.59 -12.20 1.27
C GLY A 78 -6.44 -12.38 -0.25
N ILE A 79 -5.90 -11.38 -0.95
CA ILE A 79 -5.56 -11.43 -2.38
C ILE A 79 -4.05 -11.33 -2.58
N ASP A 80 -3.58 -11.80 -3.73
CA ASP A 80 -2.18 -11.65 -4.13
C ASP A 80 -1.81 -10.17 -4.30
N THR A 81 -0.52 -9.87 -4.06
CA THR A 81 0.01 -8.51 -4.11
C THR A 81 1.29 -8.43 -4.94
N ALA A 82 1.41 -7.38 -5.74
CA ALA A 82 2.62 -7.04 -6.48
C ALA A 82 3.17 -5.70 -5.98
N LEU A 83 4.34 -5.76 -5.35
CA LEU A 83 5.05 -4.57 -4.90
C LEU A 83 5.87 -3.99 -6.06
N VAL A 84 5.53 -2.78 -6.47
CA VAL A 84 6.23 -2.05 -7.53
C VAL A 84 7.41 -1.30 -6.91
N MET A 85 8.63 -1.50 -7.46
CA MET A 85 9.86 -0.96 -6.89
C MET A 85 10.15 0.48 -7.34
N THR A 86 9.09 1.29 -7.55
CA THR A 86 9.17 2.73 -7.85
C THR A 86 8.37 3.53 -6.82
N GLY A 87 8.29 4.84 -6.95
CA GLY A 87 7.47 5.69 -6.10
C GLY A 87 7.85 5.66 -4.61
N LEU A 88 6.93 5.26 -3.74
CA LEU A 88 7.17 5.17 -2.29
C LEU A 88 8.20 4.09 -1.94
N PHE A 89 8.28 3.01 -2.72
CA PHE A 89 9.31 2.01 -2.54
C PHE A 89 10.71 2.61 -2.69
N GLU A 90 10.96 3.43 -3.73
CA GLU A 90 12.24 4.09 -3.93
C GLU A 90 12.61 5.03 -2.78
N GLN A 91 11.61 5.66 -2.14
CA GLN A 91 11.86 6.52 -0.98
C GLN A 91 12.33 5.73 0.24
N GLU A 92 11.86 4.50 0.42
CA GLU A 92 12.22 3.65 1.57
C GLU A 92 13.50 2.84 1.32
N PHE A 93 13.72 2.36 0.09
CA PHE A 93 14.80 1.41 -0.23
C PHE A 93 15.92 1.98 -1.12
N GLY A 94 15.67 3.10 -1.80
CA GLY A 94 16.56 3.69 -2.79
C GLY A 94 16.22 3.28 -4.23
N ARG A 95 16.68 4.09 -5.19
CA ARG A 95 16.45 3.83 -6.63
C ARG A 95 17.27 2.65 -7.17
N ASP A 96 18.43 2.45 -6.59
CA ASP A 96 19.38 1.42 -7.03
C ASP A 96 19.21 0.11 -6.25
N PHE A 97 18.00 -0.12 -5.71
CA PHE A 97 17.67 -1.35 -4.99
C PHE A 97 17.87 -2.57 -5.88
N ASP A 98 18.80 -3.45 -5.48
CA ASP A 98 19.06 -4.71 -6.15
C ASP A 98 18.39 -5.87 -5.41
N PRO A 99 17.34 -6.48 -5.99
CA PRO A 99 16.66 -7.61 -5.35
C PRO A 99 17.58 -8.81 -5.05
N GLU A 100 18.62 -9.04 -5.87
CA GLU A 100 19.54 -10.15 -5.67
C GLU A 100 20.40 -9.95 -4.41
N LEU A 101 20.77 -8.71 -4.11
CA LEU A 101 21.65 -8.38 -2.99
C LEU A 101 20.87 -7.91 -1.74
N GLU A 102 19.77 -7.18 -1.92
CA GLU A 102 19.08 -6.48 -0.83
C GLU A 102 17.78 -7.16 -0.36
N MET A 103 17.44 -8.35 -0.89
CA MET A 103 16.27 -9.11 -0.45
C MET A 103 16.21 -9.31 1.08
N PRO A 104 17.31 -9.55 1.81
CA PRO A 104 17.27 -9.65 3.27
C PRO A 104 16.80 -8.36 3.96
N LYS A 105 17.15 -7.19 3.40
CA LYS A 105 16.69 -5.88 3.91
C LYS A 105 15.19 -5.71 3.71
N LEU A 106 14.68 -6.02 2.51
CA LEU A 106 13.24 -5.98 2.22
C LEU A 106 12.47 -6.94 3.11
N THR A 107 12.92 -8.19 3.25
CA THR A 107 12.30 -9.20 4.11
C THR A 107 12.21 -8.74 5.56
N LYS A 108 13.28 -8.15 6.10
CA LYS A 108 13.28 -7.61 7.46
C LYS A 108 12.22 -6.51 7.64
N VAL A 109 12.12 -5.59 6.69
CA VAL A 109 11.12 -4.50 6.74
C VAL A 109 9.71 -5.07 6.62
N CYS A 110 9.48 -6.02 5.71
CA CYS A 110 8.20 -6.70 5.57
C CYS A 110 7.76 -7.39 6.86
N LEU A 111 8.67 -8.11 7.53
CA LEU A 111 8.40 -8.75 8.83
C LEU A 111 8.04 -7.71 9.90
N GLN A 112 8.76 -6.60 9.98
CA GLN A 112 8.48 -5.53 10.95
C GLN A 112 7.11 -4.88 10.72
N LYS A 113 6.69 -4.76 9.46
CA LYS A 113 5.39 -4.18 9.07
C LYS A 113 4.26 -5.23 9.07
N GLY A 114 4.57 -6.52 9.25
CA GLY A 114 3.60 -7.61 9.20
C GLY A 114 2.94 -7.78 7.83
N VAL A 115 3.71 -7.64 6.76
CA VAL A 115 3.25 -7.73 5.36
C VAL A 115 4.14 -8.65 4.55
N GLN A 116 3.58 -9.22 3.47
CA GLN A 116 4.32 -10.09 2.56
C GLN A 116 3.82 -9.88 1.12
N PRO A 117 4.57 -9.20 0.26
CA PRO A 117 4.24 -9.14 -1.16
C PRO A 117 4.37 -10.53 -1.80
N THR A 118 3.43 -10.89 -2.69
CA THR A 118 3.50 -12.13 -3.46
C THR A 118 4.52 -12.01 -4.59
N TYR A 119 4.58 -10.83 -5.20
CA TYR A 119 5.48 -10.54 -6.33
C TYR A 119 6.22 -9.22 -6.11
N LEU A 120 7.43 -9.13 -6.71
CA LEU A 120 8.17 -7.88 -6.88
C LEU A 120 8.18 -7.52 -8.36
N VAL A 121 7.90 -6.27 -8.67
CA VAL A 121 7.85 -5.74 -10.04
C VAL A 121 8.75 -4.52 -10.14
N PRO A 122 9.83 -4.57 -10.95
CA PRO A 122 10.77 -3.45 -11.05
C PRO A 122 10.09 -2.15 -11.45
N GLN A 123 9.24 -2.22 -12.45
CA GLN A 123 8.47 -1.08 -12.93
C GLN A 123 7.16 -1.59 -13.54
N PHE A 124 6.05 -0.90 -13.21
CA PHE A 124 4.77 -1.22 -13.82
C PHE A 124 4.65 -0.50 -15.16
N GLN A 125 4.53 -1.27 -16.23
CA GLN A 125 4.36 -0.78 -17.61
C GLN A 125 3.20 -1.54 -18.27
N TRP A 126 2.40 -0.81 -19.03
CA TRP A 126 1.30 -1.37 -19.84
C TRP A 126 1.80 -1.75 -21.23
#